data_be624806912a2a1223d7079ef2acfa9b
#
_entry.id   be624806912a2a1223d7079ef2acfa9b
#
_cell.length_a   1.000
_cell.length_b   1.000
_cell.length_c   1.000
_cell.angle_alpha   90.00
_cell.angle_beta   90.00
_cell.angle_gamma   90.00
#
_symmetry.space_group_name_H-M   'P 1'
#
loop_
_entity.id
_entity.type
_entity.pdbx_description
1 polymer ?
#
loop_
_entity_poly.entity_id
_entity_poly.type
_entity_poly.pdbx_seq_one_letter_code
_entity_poly.pdbx_strand_id
1 'polypeptide(L)'
;MGTGFDDPDKRRRLLERSARGDWIGAASLSEPGAGSDLAAVATTARLDGGAWVITGQKVWTSLAVEADWCFVLARTQPGSRRGEGLSYLLVPMRQKEITVRPIRQLTGTSEFNEVFFDGARTERDLVVGEVGDGWRVARATLAFERGVATLGQQIGFERELNRLMDVAKRTGAVGDPLLAAKLARAWIGLEVMRAHALRVLAADRATATGAEPSVLKLLWSRWHQDLGELAMEVLGAPSMVARGAPYDLDDWQRLFLFSRADTIYGGSDEIQRNIIASRILPRRQQPGGARR
;
A
#
# COMPACT_ATOMS: atom_id res chain seq x y z
N MET A 1 -3.43 17.76 12.68
CA MET A 1 -3.25 18.03 11.24
C MET A 1 -4.59 18.47 10.70
N GLY A 2 -4.71 19.69 10.17
CA GLY A 2 -5.94 20.16 9.55
C GLY A 2 -6.27 19.25 8.36
N THR A 3 -7.51 18.81 8.29
CA THR A 3 -8.03 17.98 7.20
C THR A 3 -8.40 18.91 6.05
N GLY A 4 -7.66 19.61 5.44
CA GLY A 4 -7.75 20.38 4.18
C GLY A 4 -9.11 20.77 3.57
N PHE A 5 -10.19 20.58 4.26
CA PHE A 5 -11.51 21.06 3.84
C PHE A 5 -11.87 22.30 4.66
N ASP A 6 -12.04 23.44 4.00
CA ASP A 6 -12.35 24.72 4.65
C ASP A 6 -13.76 24.73 5.27
N ASP A 7 -14.70 23.91 4.76
CA ASP A 7 -16.03 23.75 5.31
C ASP A 7 -16.07 22.67 6.42
N PRO A 8 -16.25 23.07 7.71
CA PRO A 8 -16.27 22.13 8.82
C PRO A 8 -17.41 21.11 8.74
N ASP A 9 -18.57 21.48 8.20
CA ASP A 9 -19.73 20.58 8.09
C ASP A 9 -19.53 19.54 6.99
N LYS A 10 -18.98 19.93 5.86
CA LYS A 10 -18.58 19.03 4.79
C LYS A 10 -17.52 18.02 5.28
N ARG A 11 -16.50 18.53 5.98
CA ARG A 11 -15.47 17.70 6.60
C ARG A 11 -16.04 16.70 7.58
N ARG A 12 -16.90 17.14 8.49
CA ARG A 12 -17.54 16.27 9.47
C ARG A 12 -18.35 15.18 8.78
N ARG A 13 -19.19 15.52 7.81
CA ARG A 13 -20.02 14.58 7.05
C ARG A 13 -19.19 13.50 6.33
N LEU A 14 -18.07 13.88 5.70
CA LEU A 14 -17.14 12.96 5.03
C LEU A 14 -16.51 11.99 6.03
N LEU A 15 -16.02 12.52 7.17
CA LEU A 15 -15.38 11.71 8.20
C LEU A 15 -16.36 10.76 8.91
N GLU A 16 -17.55 11.25 9.26
CA GLU A 16 -18.57 10.44 9.95
C GLU A 16 -19.04 9.27 9.08
N ARG A 17 -19.34 9.51 7.80
CA ARG A 17 -19.78 8.46 6.88
C ARG A 17 -18.69 7.45 6.59
N SER A 18 -17.44 7.91 6.42
CA SER A 18 -16.29 7.01 6.25
C SER A 18 -16.06 6.17 7.50
N ALA A 19 -16.14 6.77 8.70
CA ALA A 19 -15.95 6.06 9.96
C ALA A 19 -17.05 5.03 10.26
N ARG A 20 -18.27 5.27 9.79
CA ARG A 20 -19.39 4.29 9.89
C ARG A 20 -19.32 3.19 8.84
N GLY A 21 -18.47 3.32 7.83
CA GLY A 21 -18.44 2.41 6.69
C GLY A 21 -19.59 2.63 5.69
N ASP A 22 -20.29 3.78 5.77
CA ASP A 22 -21.35 4.16 4.82
C ASP A 22 -20.78 4.42 3.42
N TRP A 23 -19.49 4.75 3.35
CA TRP A 23 -18.75 4.99 2.12
C TRP A 23 -17.45 4.19 2.08
N ILE A 24 -17.19 3.61 0.93
CA ILE A 24 -15.93 2.93 0.62
C ILE A 24 -15.04 3.93 -0.11
N GLY A 25 -13.83 4.11 0.40
CA GLY A 25 -12.80 4.95 -0.20
C GLY A 25 -11.69 4.14 -0.86
N ALA A 26 -11.29 4.56 -2.05
CA ALA A 26 -10.09 4.06 -2.72
C ALA A 26 -9.00 5.13 -2.75
N ALA A 27 -7.74 4.71 -2.98
CA ALA A 27 -6.61 5.61 -3.19
C ALA A 27 -5.93 5.30 -4.51
N SER A 28 -5.94 6.25 -5.44
CA SER A 28 -5.36 6.16 -6.78
C SER A 28 -4.12 7.04 -6.88
N LEU A 29 -2.97 6.47 -6.56
CA LEU A 29 -1.69 7.16 -6.58
C LEU A 29 -0.88 6.75 -7.81
N SER A 30 -0.61 5.45 -7.95
CA SER A 30 0.27 4.88 -8.97
C SER A 30 -0.31 5.00 -10.38
N GLU A 31 0.59 5.10 -11.35
CA GLU A 31 0.29 5.08 -12.79
C GLU A 31 1.19 4.05 -13.48
N PRO A 32 0.89 3.64 -14.72
CA PRO A 32 1.77 2.73 -15.46
C PRO A 32 3.23 3.19 -15.54
N GLY A 33 3.46 4.52 -15.62
CA GLY A 33 4.79 5.14 -15.63
C GLY A 33 5.25 5.72 -14.29
N ALA A 34 4.48 5.62 -13.21
CA ALA A 34 4.76 6.26 -11.93
C ALA A 34 4.38 5.35 -10.74
N GLY A 35 5.20 4.34 -10.49
CA GLY A 35 5.10 3.46 -9.32
C GLY A 35 6.08 3.88 -8.23
N SER A 36 7.30 3.31 -8.24
CA SER A 36 8.38 3.69 -7.29
C SER A 36 8.77 5.17 -7.43
N ASP A 37 8.81 5.71 -8.65
CA ASP A 37 8.94 7.16 -8.89
C ASP A 37 7.54 7.82 -8.94
N LEU A 38 6.84 7.83 -7.81
CA LEU A 38 5.51 8.40 -7.71
C LEU A 38 5.47 9.90 -8.05
N ALA A 39 6.59 10.62 -7.96
CA ALA A 39 6.68 12.01 -8.34
C ALA A 39 6.54 12.25 -9.86
N ALA A 40 6.66 11.20 -10.67
CA ALA A 40 6.47 11.23 -12.13
C ALA A 40 5.00 11.17 -12.58
N VAL A 41 4.03 11.27 -11.66
CA VAL A 41 2.58 11.28 -11.96
C VAL A 41 2.26 12.23 -13.11
N ALA A 42 1.57 11.70 -14.13
CA ALA A 42 1.17 12.40 -15.34
C ALA A 42 -0.33 12.73 -15.39
N THR A 43 -1.19 12.05 -14.61
CA THR A 43 -2.62 12.42 -14.48
C THR A 43 -2.74 13.90 -14.16
N THR A 44 -3.54 14.63 -14.94
CA THR A 44 -3.75 16.06 -14.80
C THR A 44 -5.11 16.38 -14.19
N ALA A 45 -5.18 17.52 -13.51
CA ALA A 45 -6.45 18.10 -13.09
C ALA A 45 -6.44 19.61 -13.39
N ARG A 46 -7.43 20.07 -14.13
CA ARG A 46 -7.60 21.46 -14.52
C ARG A 46 -8.87 22.02 -13.89
N LEU A 47 -8.79 23.24 -13.36
CA LEU A 47 -9.97 23.93 -12.85
C LEU A 47 -10.77 24.49 -14.04
N ASP A 48 -12.05 24.11 -14.13
CA ASP A 48 -12.97 24.54 -15.18
C ASP A 48 -14.39 24.71 -14.60
N GLY A 49 -14.95 25.92 -14.73
CA GLY A 49 -16.30 26.22 -14.25
C GLY A 49 -16.52 25.95 -12.75
N GLY A 50 -15.50 26.12 -11.90
CA GLY A 50 -15.60 25.88 -10.46
C GLY A 50 -15.45 24.42 -10.02
N ALA A 51 -15.11 23.51 -10.94
CA ALA A 51 -14.82 22.11 -10.67
C ALA A 51 -13.45 21.70 -11.24
N TRP A 52 -12.80 20.73 -10.61
CA TRP A 52 -11.64 20.09 -11.17
C TRP A 52 -12.06 19.07 -12.24
N VAL A 53 -11.45 19.13 -13.39
CA VAL A 53 -11.60 18.17 -14.50
C VAL A 53 -10.34 17.33 -14.57
N ILE A 54 -10.47 16.03 -14.34
CA ILE A 54 -9.38 15.09 -14.18
C ILE A 54 -9.27 14.21 -15.41
N THR A 55 -8.05 14.09 -15.95
CA THR A 55 -7.76 13.22 -17.10
C THR A 55 -6.46 12.47 -16.86
N GLY A 56 -6.51 11.15 -17.03
CA GLY A 56 -5.35 10.27 -16.86
C GLY A 56 -5.73 8.82 -16.55
N GLN A 57 -4.72 8.02 -16.30
CA GLN A 57 -4.85 6.61 -15.95
C GLN A 57 -4.14 6.31 -14.66
N LYS A 58 -4.81 5.61 -13.77
CA LYS A 58 -4.25 5.06 -12.54
C LYS A 58 -4.25 3.53 -12.60
N VAL A 59 -3.34 2.92 -11.85
CA VAL A 59 -3.19 1.46 -11.79
C VAL A 59 -2.96 1.01 -10.34
N TRP A 60 -3.27 -0.24 -10.07
CA TRP A 60 -3.14 -0.86 -8.74
C TRP A 60 -4.03 -0.22 -7.67
N THR A 61 -5.17 0.31 -8.08
CA THR A 61 -6.15 0.89 -7.15
C THR A 61 -6.97 -0.21 -6.50
N SER A 62 -6.79 -0.39 -5.19
CA SER A 62 -7.58 -1.36 -4.42
C SER A 62 -9.02 -0.89 -4.29
N LEU A 63 -9.98 -1.83 -4.34
CA LEU A 63 -11.41 -1.62 -4.10
C LEU A 63 -12.07 -0.56 -5.01
N ALA A 64 -11.50 -0.25 -6.18
CA ALA A 64 -12.03 0.81 -7.04
C ALA A 64 -13.42 0.48 -7.62
N VAL A 65 -13.75 -0.80 -7.76
CA VAL A 65 -15.08 -1.26 -8.25
C VAL A 65 -16.18 -0.92 -7.23
N GLU A 66 -15.87 -1.07 -5.94
CA GLU A 66 -16.80 -0.86 -4.83
C GLU A 66 -16.76 0.58 -4.29
N ALA A 67 -15.75 1.36 -4.66
CA ALA A 67 -15.49 2.65 -4.07
C ALA A 67 -16.57 3.69 -4.45
N ASP A 68 -17.07 4.42 -3.44
CA ASP A 68 -17.89 5.62 -3.63
C ASP A 68 -17.03 6.86 -3.90
N TRP A 69 -15.82 6.89 -3.29
CA TRP A 69 -14.88 7.99 -3.37
C TRP A 69 -13.47 7.49 -3.63
N CYS A 70 -12.69 8.31 -4.35
CA CYS A 70 -11.29 8.02 -4.61
C CYS A 70 -10.41 9.24 -4.31
N PHE A 71 -9.34 9.02 -3.55
CA PHE A 71 -8.26 9.99 -3.44
C PHE A 71 -7.36 9.89 -4.67
N VAL A 72 -7.26 10.95 -5.44
CA VAL A 72 -6.49 10.99 -6.68
C VAL A 72 -5.34 11.99 -6.56
N LEU A 73 -4.11 11.51 -6.73
CA LEU A 73 -2.95 12.38 -6.88
C LEU A 73 -2.85 12.81 -8.34
N ALA A 74 -2.99 14.11 -8.61
CA ALA A 74 -2.98 14.66 -9.96
C ALA A 74 -2.16 15.96 -10.04
N ARG A 75 -1.66 16.25 -11.24
CA ARG A 75 -0.91 17.47 -11.54
C ARG A 75 -1.89 18.60 -11.86
N THR A 76 -1.93 19.60 -10.97
CA THR A 76 -2.80 20.77 -11.09
C THR A 76 -2.08 22.00 -11.63
N GLN A 77 -0.75 22.01 -11.62
CA GLN A 77 0.06 23.09 -12.17
C GLN A 77 0.74 22.62 -13.46
N PRO A 78 0.34 23.12 -14.64
CA PRO A 78 0.98 22.79 -15.90
C PRO A 78 2.47 23.11 -15.91
N GLY A 79 3.28 22.24 -16.51
CA GLY A 79 4.73 22.41 -16.62
C GLY A 79 5.53 22.15 -15.34
N SER A 80 4.87 21.92 -14.20
CA SER A 80 5.54 21.53 -12.95
C SER A 80 6.20 20.16 -13.10
N ARG A 81 7.24 19.92 -12.30
CA ARG A 81 8.03 18.68 -12.36
C ARG A 81 8.09 18.01 -11.00
N ARG A 82 8.28 16.69 -11.01
CA ARG A 82 8.40 15.87 -9.81
C ARG A 82 7.22 16.11 -8.85
N GLY A 83 7.50 16.30 -7.56
CA GLY A 83 6.48 16.54 -6.53
C GLY A 83 5.85 17.93 -6.52
N GLU A 84 6.34 18.86 -7.36
CA GLU A 84 5.78 20.22 -7.46
C GLU A 84 4.46 20.22 -8.24
N GLY A 85 3.53 21.10 -7.86
CA GLY A 85 2.26 21.31 -8.56
C GLY A 85 1.34 20.09 -8.59
N LEU A 86 1.54 19.13 -7.69
CA LEU A 86 0.63 18.02 -7.46
C LEU A 86 -0.41 18.40 -6.41
N SER A 87 -1.65 17.98 -6.61
CA SER A 87 -2.73 18.10 -5.62
C SER A 87 -3.34 16.73 -5.32
N TYR A 88 -3.91 16.60 -4.14
CA TYR A 88 -4.57 15.39 -3.68
C TYR A 88 -6.07 15.65 -3.64
N LEU A 89 -6.79 15.10 -4.62
CA LEU A 89 -8.19 15.40 -4.87
C LEU A 89 -9.08 14.26 -4.35
N LEU A 90 -10.22 14.59 -3.75
CA LEU A 90 -11.26 13.62 -3.44
C LEU A 90 -12.29 13.63 -4.57
N VAL A 91 -12.47 12.49 -5.22
CA VAL A 91 -13.25 12.34 -6.45
C VAL A 91 -14.38 11.35 -6.23
N PRO A 92 -15.65 11.70 -6.50
CA PRO A 92 -16.74 10.73 -6.47
C PRO A 92 -16.59 9.75 -7.64
N MET A 93 -16.70 8.45 -7.36
CA MET A 93 -16.41 7.40 -8.36
C MET A 93 -17.60 7.13 -9.32
N ARG A 94 -18.82 7.47 -8.93
CA ARG A 94 -20.03 7.21 -9.74
C ARG A 94 -20.22 8.28 -10.82
N GLN A 95 -19.36 8.27 -11.84
CA GLN A 95 -19.39 9.17 -12.99
C GLN A 95 -19.19 8.36 -14.28
N LYS A 96 -19.84 8.78 -15.38
CA LYS A 96 -19.67 8.15 -16.69
C LYS A 96 -18.28 8.34 -17.31
N GLU A 97 -17.57 9.36 -16.82
CA GLU A 97 -16.20 9.72 -17.19
C GLU A 97 -15.14 8.90 -16.47
N ILE A 98 -15.57 7.96 -15.60
CA ILE A 98 -14.66 7.04 -14.89
C ILE A 98 -14.92 5.62 -15.36
N THR A 99 -13.87 4.98 -15.86
CA THR A 99 -13.90 3.55 -16.20
C THR A 99 -12.97 2.79 -15.28
N VAL A 100 -13.50 1.78 -14.60
CA VAL A 100 -12.74 0.87 -13.73
C VAL A 100 -12.58 -0.47 -14.44
N ARG A 101 -11.34 -0.99 -14.53
CA ARG A 101 -11.02 -2.30 -15.11
C ARG A 101 -10.31 -3.17 -14.08
N PRO A 102 -10.92 -4.25 -13.62
CA PRO A 102 -10.28 -5.20 -12.72
C PRO A 102 -9.02 -5.84 -13.33
N ILE A 103 -7.96 -5.94 -12.54
CA ILE A 103 -6.72 -6.61 -12.92
C ILE A 103 -6.75 -8.02 -12.33
N ARG A 104 -6.78 -9.04 -13.20
CA ARG A 104 -6.69 -10.43 -12.74
C ARG A 104 -5.27 -10.76 -12.30
N GLN A 105 -5.11 -11.15 -11.06
CA GLN A 105 -3.86 -11.50 -10.42
C GLN A 105 -3.52 -12.98 -10.59
N LEU A 106 -2.30 -13.37 -10.19
CA LEU A 106 -1.85 -14.78 -10.15
C LEU A 106 -2.73 -15.67 -9.26
N THR A 107 -3.36 -15.08 -8.24
CA THR A 107 -4.32 -15.74 -7.36
C THR A 107 -5.65 -16.08 -8.02
N GLY A 108 -5.88 -15.57 -9.23
CA GLY A 108 -7.16 -15.67 -9.92
C GLY A 108 -8.20 -14.64 -9.51
N THR A 109 -7.93 -13.84 -8.48
CA THR A 109 -8.77 -12.77 -7.95
C THR A 109 -8.45 -11.41 -8.59
N SER A 110 -9.18 -10.36 -8.28
CA SER A 110 -9.04 -9.02 -8.90
C SER A 110 -9.25 -7.91 -7.87
N GLU A 111 -8.43 -7.91 -6.82
CA GLU A 111 -8.49 -6.88 -5.76
C GLU A 111 -7.98 -5.52 -6.22
N PHE A 112 -7.16 -5.49 -7.28
CA PHE A 112 -6.60 -4.27 -7.85
C PHE A 112 -7.21 -3.94 -9.19
N ASN A 113 -7.24 -2.63 -9.50
CA ASN A 113 -7.90 -2.13 -10.69
C ASN A 113 -7.04 -1.08 -11.41
N GLU A 114 -7.25 -0.98 -12.72
CA GLU A 114 -6.96 0.22 -13.50
C GLU A 114 -8.16 1.16 -13.40
N VAL A 115 -7.90 2.45 -13.25
CA VAL A 115 -8.92 3.50 -13.24
C VAL A 115 -8.58 4.55 -14.29
N PHE A 116 -9.47 4.75 -15.22
CA PHE A 116 -9.35 5.74 -16.29
C PHE A 116 -10.27 6.92 -16.00
N PHE A 117 -9.71 8.11 -15.99
CA PHE A 117 -10.42 9.37 -15.84
C PHE A 117 -10.40 10.08 -17.21
N ASP A 118 -11.57 10.25 -17.80
CA ASP A 118 -11.75 10.95 -19.06
C ASP A 118 -12.61 12.20 -18.86
N GLY A 119 -12.03 13.19 -18.20
CA GLY A 119 -12.74 14.40 -17.84
C GLY A 119 -13.61 14.26 -16.60
N ALA A 120 -13.30 13.33 -15.70
CA ALA A 120 -14.01 13.17 -14.42
C ALA A 120 -13.96 14.45 -13.59
N ARG A 121 -15.05 14.76 -12.89
CA ARG A 121 -15.22 16.04 -12.20
C ARG A 121 -15.29 15.87 -10.69
N THR A 122 -14.71 16.83 -9.97
CA THR A 122 -14.91 16.98 -8.53
C THR A 122 -14.98 18.46 -8.17
N GLU A 123 -15.67 18.79 -7.09
CA GLU A 123 -15.84 20.17 -6.64
C GLU A 123 -14.48 20.80 -6.28
N ARG A 124 -14.40 22.13 -6.47
CA ARG A 124 -13.17 22.90 -6.28
C ARG A 124 -12.55 22.73 -4.89
N ASP A 125 -13.37 22.64 -3.87
CA ASP A 125 -12.96 22.55 -2.46
C ASP A 125 -12.70 21.10 -1.98
N LEU A 126 -12.90 20.08 -2.84
CA LEU A 126 -12.56 18.70 -2.56
C LEU A 126 -11.06 18.42 -2.80
N VAL A 127 -10.22 19.25 -2.23
CA VAL A 127 -8.75 19.12 -2.21
C VAL A 127 -8.33 18.82 -0.77
N VAL A 128 -7.51 17.80 -0.58
CA VAL A 128 -6.93 17.46 0.73
C VAL A 128 -5.65 18.26 0.91
N GLY A 129 -5.64 19.20 1.84
CA GLY A 129 -4.60 20.20 1.96
C GLY A 129 -4.84 21.37 0.98
N GLU A 130 -3.77 22.02 0.58
CA GLU A 130 -3.82 23.12 -0.38
C GLU A 130 -3.55 22.64 -1.81
N VAL A 131 -4.00 23.41 -2.79
CA VAL A 131 -3.67 23.15 -4.20
C VAL A 131 -2.15 23.29 -4.39
N GLY A 132 -1.54 22.28 -4.98
CA GLY A 132 -0.09 22.20 -5.15
C GLY A 132 0.65 21.47 -4.02
N ASP A 133 0.00 21.15 -2.90
CA ASP A 133 0.60 20.49 -1.73
C ASP A 133 0.39 18.96 -1.70
N GLY A 134 -0.14 18.39 -2.79
CA GLY A 134 -0.51 16.99 -2.89
C GLY A 134 0.65 16.02 -2.66
N TRP A 135 1.88 16.42 -2.98
CA TRP A 135 3.06 15.60 -2.71
C TRP A 135 3.30 15.39 -1.20
N ARG A 136 3.16 16.45 -0.41
CA ARG A 136 3.27 16.36 1.05
C ARG A 136 2.16 15.48 1.63
N VAL A 137 0.93 15.66 1.16
CA VAL A 137 -0.24 14.87 1.59
C VAL A 137 -0.04 13.40 1.25
N ALA A 138 0.31 13.06 0.00
CA ALA A 138 0.55 11.68 -0.42
C ALA A 138 1.64 10.99 0.42
N ARG A 139 2.74 11.70 0.68
CA ARG A 139 3.80 11.17 1.56
C ARG A 139 3.34 10.91 2.99
N ALA A 140 2.48 11.77 3.53
CA ALA A 140 1.91 11.60 4.87
C ALA A 140 0.97 10.38 4.91
N THR A 141 0.11 10.20 3.90
CA THR A 141 -0.77 9.03 3.76
C THR A 141 0.03 7.73 3.71
N LEU A 142 1.04 7.66 2.83
CA LEU A 142 1.91 6.49 2.70
C LEU A 142 2.73 6.21 3.98
N ALA A 143 3.08 7.23 4.75
CA ALA A 143 3.75 7.05 6.04
C ALA A 143 2.80 6.51 7.10
N PHE A 144 1.54 6.96 7.10
CA PHE A 144 0.51 6.50 8.02
C PHE A 144 0.14 5.02 7.78
N GLU A 145 -0.04 4.61 6.53
CA GLU A 145 -0.29 3.21 6.17
C GLU A 145 0.79 2.26 6.71
N ARG A 146 2.06 2.68 6.67
CA ARG A 146 3.19 1.88 7.17
C ARG A 146 3.29 1.80 8.69
N GLY A 147 2.59 2.67 9.42
CA GLY A 147 2.66 2.73 10.89
C GLY A 147 1.55 1.94 11.59
N VAL A 148 0.30 2.34 11.40
CA VAL A 148 -0.84 1.84 12.19
C VAL A 148 -1.36 0.50 11.66
N ALA A 149 -1.33 0.28 10.35
CA ALA A 149 -1.83 -0.96 9.73
C ALA A 149 -1.03 -2.22 10.14
N THR A 150 0.22 -2.04 10.58
CA THR A 150 1.13 -3.16 10.87
C THR A 150 0.73 -4.01 12.06
N LEU A 151 0.05 -3.48 13.08
CA LEU A 151 -0.42 -4.29 14.22
C LEU A 151 -1.57 -5.23 13.81
N GLY A 152 -2.54 -4.72 13.06
CA GLY A 152 -3.64 -5.55 12.54
C GLY A 152 -3.12 -6.66 11.62
N GLN A 153 -2.14 -6.34 10.79
CA GLN A 153 -1.48 -7.29 9.90
C GLN A 153 -0.76 -8.41 10.66
N GLN A 154 -0.09 -8.10 11.78
CA GLN A 154 0.58 -9.12 12.60
C GLN A 154 -0.39 -10.11 13.22
N ILE A 155 -1.61 -9.71 13.58
CA ILE A 155 -2.66 -10.63 14.03
C ILE A 155 -3.04 -11.59 12.90
N GLY A 156 -3.11 -11.11 11.65
CA GLY A 156 -3.30 -11.95 10.46
C GLY A 156 -2.19 -12.98 10.31
N PHE A 157 -0.94 -12.53 10.36
CA PHE A 157 0.25 -13.38 10.24
C PHE A 157 0.35 -14.43 11.35
N GLU A 158 -0.02 -14.10 12.59
CA GLU A 158 -0.08 -15.05 13.69
C GLU A 158 -1.11 -16.16 13.41
N ARG A 159 -2.28 -15.79 12.90
CA ARG A 159 -3.31 -16.78 12.54
C ARG A 159 -2.85 -17.69 11.39
N GLU A 160 -2.20 -17.14 10.37
CA GLU A 160 -1.65 -17.92 9.27
C GLU A 160 -0.58 -18.89 9.74
N LEU A 161 0.38 -18.43 10.54
CA LEU A 161 1.42 -19.28 11.10
C LEU A 161 0.84 -20.40 11.99
N ASN A 162 -0.10 -20.09 12.88
CA ASN A 162 -0.76 -21.08 13.74
C ASN A 162 -1.51 -22.14 12.90
N ARG A 163 -2.25 -21.72 11.87
CA ARG A 163 -2.90 -22.64 10.93
C ARG A 163 -1.88 -23.52 10.21
N LEU A 164 -0.73 -22.97 9.79
CA LEU A 164 0.34 -23.74 9.15
C LEU A 164 0.96 -24.76 10.11
N MET A 165 1.18 -24.38 11.36
CA MET A 165 1.67 -25.32 12.40
C MET A 165 0.69 -26.48 12.63
N ASP A 166 -0.62 -26.21 12.59
CA ASP A 166 -1.63 -27.28 12.69
C ASP A 166 -1.66 -28.17 11.45
N VAL A 167 -1.45 -27.60 10.26
CA VAL A 167 -1.26 -28.41 9.05
C VAL A 167 -0.02 -29.28 9.16
N ALA A 168 1.12 -28.74 9.61
CA ALA A 168 2.37 -29.47 9.76
C ALA A 168 2.25 -30.64 10.75
N LYS A 169 1.47 -30.49 11.82
CA LYS A 169 1.15 -31.57 12.75
C LYS A 169 0.32 -32.66 12.05
N ARG A 170 -0.71 -32.30 11.31
CA ARG A 170 -1.60 -33.27 10.62
C ARG A 170 -0.92 -34.02 9.49
N THR A 171 -0.01 -33.37 8.76
CA THR A 171 0.77 -34.00 7.68
C THR A 171 1.96 -34.79 8.18
N GLY A 172 2.33 -34.69 9.45
CA GLY A 172 3.55 -35.26 10.01
C GLY A 172 4.83 -34.46 9.67
N ALA A 173 4.72 -33.33 9.00
CA ALA A 173 5.85 -32.48 8.62
C ALA A 173 6.69 -31.99 9.80
N VAL A 174 6.11 -31.89 11.00
CA VAL A 174 6.84 -31.58 12.23
C VAL A 174 7.88 -32.64 12.60
N GLY A 175 7.77 -33.85 12.06
CA GLY A 175 8.76 -34.93 12.24
C GLY A 175 10.02 -34.73 11.39
N ASP A 176 9.99 -33.88 10.37
CA ASP A 176 11.16 -33.51 9.60
C ASP A 176 11.91 -32.37 10.35
N PRO A 177 13.17 -32.61 10.78
CA PRO A 177 13.94 -31.64 11.53
C PRO A 177 14.16 -30.31 10.79
N LEU A 178 14.25 -30.34 9.44
CA LEU A 178 14.44 -29.15 8.62
C LEU A 178 13.16 -28.31 8.60
N LEU A 179 11.99 -28.93 8.40
CA LEU A 179 10.70 -28.24 8.43
C LEU A 179 10.37 -27.70 9.82
N ALA A 180 10.66 -28.51 10.87
CA ALA A 180 10.51 -28.07 12.25
C ALA A 180 11.37 -26.83 12.56
N ALA A 181 12.63 -26.80 12.09
CA ALA A 181 13.50 -25.62 12.24
C ALA A 181 12.99 -24.40 11.47
N LYS A 182 12.43 -24.58 10.24
CA LYS A 182 11.81 -23.49 9.47
C LYS A 182 10.57 -22.92 10.16
N LEU A 183 9.69 -23.78 10.70
CA LEU A 183 8.53 -23.37 11.51
C LEU A 183 8.95 -22.57 12.75
N ALA A 184 9.98 -23.03 13.45
CA ALA A 184 10.52 -22.29 14.59
C ALA A 184 11.09 -20.91 14.19
N ARG A 185 11.79 -20.82 13.06
CA ARG A 185 12.28 -19.54 12.52
C ARG A 185 11.12 -18.60 12.14
N ALA A 186 10.06 -19.12 11.54
CA ALA A 186 8.88 -18.35 11.22
C ALA A 186 8.24 -17.75 12.50
N TRP A 187 8.13 -18.54 13.57
CA TRP A 187 7.64 -18.07 14.86
C TRP A 187 8.55 -17.01 15.47
N ILE A 188 9.87 -17.22 15.50
CA ILE A 188 10.85 -16.24 15.97
C ILE A 188 10.74 -14.92 15.19
N GLY A 189 10.64 -15.01 13.86
CA GLY A 189 10.49 -13.84 12.99
C GLY A 189 9.25 -13.02 13.31
N LEU A 190 8.12 -13.67 13.61
CA LEU A 190 6.88 -13.00 14.03
C LEU A 190 7.05 -12.29 15.37
N GLU A 191 7.70 -12.92 16.36
CA GLU A 191 7.96 -12.30 17.66
C GLU A 191 8.93 -11.10 17.55
N VAL A 192 9.94 -11.20 16.69
CA VAL A 192 10.85 -10.07 16.38
C VAL A 192 10.07 -8.89 15.78
N MET A 193 9.16 -9.15 14.83
CA MET A 193 8.32 -8.11 14.23
C MET A 193 7.39 -7.47 15.26
N ARG A 194 6.79 -8.27 16.16
CA ARG A 194 5.95 -7.80 17.26
C ARG A 194 6.72 -6.89 18.22
N ALA A 195 7.90 -7.32 18.66
CA ALA A 195 8.78 -6.54 19.52
C ALA A 195 9.19 -5.21 18.86
N HIS A 196 9.52 -5.26 17.56
CA HIS A 196 9.87 -4.05 16.80
C HIS A 196 8.68 -3.09 16.68
N ALA A 197 7.49 -3.57 16.39
CA ALA A 197 6.28 -2.75 16.30
C ALA A 197 5.94 -2.08 17.63
N LEU A 198 6.02 -2.82 18.75
CA LEU A 198 5.83 -2.26 20.08
C LEU A 198 6.85 -1.18 20.41
N ARG A 199 8.13 -1.39 20.03
CA ARG A 199 9.18 -0.38 20.19
C ARG A 199 8.88 0.88 19.39
N VAL A 200 8.40 0.75 18.14
CA VAL A 200 8.02 1.88 17.28
C VAL A 200 6.88 2.68 17.91
N LEU A 201 5.89 2.01 18.48
CA LEU A 201 4.76 2.65 19.15
C LEU A 201 5.15 3.37 20.44
N ALA A 202 6.10 2.79 21.20
CA ALA A 202 6.59 3.35 22.46
C ALA A 202 7.66 4.43 22.25
N ALA A 203 8.23 4.56 21.05
CA ALA A 203 9.30 5.51 20.80
C ALA A 203 8.80 6.95 20.87
N ASP A 204 9.54 7.78 21.61
CA ASP A 204 9.35 9.22 21.58
C ASP A 204 9.67 9.75 20.17
N ARG A 205 8.82 10.65 19.67
CA ARG A 205 9.03 11.32 18.37
C ARG A 205 10.36 12.06 18.27
N ALA A 206 10.91 12.47 19.41
CA ALA A 206 12.19 13.15 19.49
C ALA A 206 13.39 12.24 19.21
N THR A 207 13.26 10.93 19.50
CA THR A 207 14.34 9.94 19.35
C THR A 207 14.18 9.04 18.14
N ALA A 208 13.00 9.05 17.48
CA ALA A 208 12.73 8.23 16.31
C ALA A 208 13.51 8.72 15.09
N THR A 209 14.23 7.83 14.42
CA THR A 209 14.94 8.16 13.17
C THR A 209 14.00 8.36 11.97
N GLY A 210 12.76 7.84 12.08
CA GLY A 210 11.78 7.77 10.99
C GLY A 210 12.07 6.70 9.95
N ALA A 211 13.06 5.82 10.22
CA ALA A 211 13.38 4.66 9.39
C ALA A 211 12.62 3.40 9.82
N GLU A 212 12.12 3.37 11.04
CA GLU A 212 11.55 2.19 11.70
C GLU A 212 10.39 1.54 10.93
N PRO A 213 9.43 2.30 10.36
CA PRO A 213 8.36 1.72 9.53
C PRO A 213 8.89 1.03 8.28
N SER A 214 9.98 1.56 7.69
CA SER A 214 10.62 0.95 6.52
C SER A 214 11.36 -0.33 6.88
N VAL A 215 11.99 -0.39 8.04
CA VAL A 215 12.61 -1.62 8.57
C VAL A 215 11.54 -2.68 8.79
N LEU A 216 10.42 -2.32 9.42
CA LEU A 216 9.31 -3.25 9.66
C LEU A 216 8.74 -3.79 8.34
N LYS A 217 8.61 -2.93 7.32
CA LYS A 217 8.13 -3.33 6.00
C LYS A 217 9.06 -4.37 5.35
N LEU A 218 10.37 -4.20 5.42
CA LEU A 218 11.35 -5.18 4.93
C LEU A 218 11.27 -6.51 5.68
N LEU A 219 11.06 -6.46 6.99
CA LEU A 219 10.94 -7.67 7.82
C LEU A 219 9.70 -8.47 7.45
N TRP A 220 8.52 -7.83 7.46
CA TRP A 220 7.28 -8.57 7.24
C TRP A 220 7.11 -9.05 5.80
N SER A 221 7.54 -8.28 4.79
CA SER A 221 7.38 -8.68 3.40
C SER A 221 8.20 -9.92 3.05
N ARG A 222 9.41 -10.04 3.58
CA ARG A 222 10.24 -11.23 3.43
C ARG A 222 9.71 -12.40 4.23
N TRP A 223 9.39 -12.16 5.49
CA TRP A 223 8.82 -13.18 6.36
C TRP A 223 7.56 -13.81 5.77
N HIS A 224 6.68 -13.02 5.18
CA HIS A 224 5.43 -13.50 4.61
C HIS A 224 5.65 -14.30 3.31
N GLN A 225 6.64 -13.91 2.50
CA GLN A 225 7.08 -14.74 1.38
C GLN A 225 7.63 -16.08 1.84
N ASP A 226 8.51 -16.06 2.84
CA ASP A 226 9.10 -17.28 3.41
C ASP A 226 8.01 -18.19 4.03
N LEU A 227 6.98 -17.62 4.64
CA LEU A 227 5.84 -18.37 5.16
C LEU A 227 5.05 -19.03 4.03
N GLY A 228 4.82 -18.33 2.92
CA GLY A 228 4.16 -18.90 1.75
C GLY A 228 4.96 -20.07 1.15
N GLU A 229 6.29 -19.96 1.06
CA GLU A 229 7.18 -21.04 0.60
C GLU A 229 7.16 -22.21 1.57
N LEU A 230 7.26 -21.95 2.86
CA LEU A 230 7.18 -22.98 3.90
C LEU A 230 5.84 -23.73 3.87
N ALA A 231 4.74 -23.03 3.57
CA ALA A 231 3.45 -23.66 3.41
C ALA A 231 3.43 -24.69 2.27
N MET A 232 4.05 -24.37 1.13
CA MET A 232 4.19 -25.30 0.01
C MET A 232 5.04 -26.51 0.38
N GLU A 233 6.14 -26.32 1.11
CA GLU A 233 6.99 -27.40 1.59
C GLU A 233 6.26 -28.32 2.59
N VAL A 234 5.53 -27.76 3.56
CA VAL A 234 4.75 -28.52 4.56
C VAL A 234 3.64 -29.36 3.91
N LEU A 235 3.01 -28.83 2.87
CA LEU A 235 1.98 -29.53 2.12
C LEU A 235 2.56 -30.56 1.14
N GLY A 236 3.80 -30.39 0.70
CA GLY A 236 4.48 -31.28 -0.25
C GLY A 236 3.82 -31.30 -1.63
N ALA A 237 3.91 -32.45 -2.33
CA ALA A 237 3.43 -32.56 -3.71
C ALA A 237 1.96 -32.14 -3.94
N PRO A 238 1.00 -32.36 -3.02
CA PRO A 238 -0.36 -31.85 -3.17
C PRO A 238 -0.47 -30.33 -3.35
N SER A 239 0.49 -29.54 -2.85
CA SER A 239 0.50 -28.09 -3.01
C SER A 239 0.69 -27.61 -4.45
N MET A 240 1.22 -28.48 -5.32
CA MET A 240 1.48 -28.17 -6.72
C MET A 240 0.26 -28.33 -7.63
N VAL A 241 -0.84 -28.85 -7.11
CA VAL A 241 -2.05 -29.16 -7.89
C VAL A 241 -3.20 -28.25 -7.46
N ALA A 242 -3.79 -27.53 -8.40
CA ALA A 242 -5.02 -26.79 -8.15
C ALA A 242 -6.17 -27.74 -7.79
N ARG A 243 -7.04 -27.33 -6.87
CA ARG A 243 -8.16 -28.16 -6.38
C ARG A 243 -9.23 -28.41 -7.44
N GLY A 244 -9.38 -27.53 -8.40
CA GLY A 244 -10.40 -27.62 -9.43
C GLY A 244 -10.11 -26.78 -10.65
N ALA A 245 -10.89 -27.02 -11.71
CA ALA A 245 -10.85 -26.22 -12.92
C ALA A 245 -11.83 -25.04 -12.81
N PRO A 246 -11.55 -23.90 -13.47
CA PRO A 246 -10.38 -23.65 -14.32
C PRO A 246 -9.11 -23.23 -13.55
N TYR A 247 -9.20 -22.81 -12.29
CA TYR A 247 -8.10 -22.30 -11.49
C TYR A 247 -8.54 -22.10 -10.02
N ASP A 248 -8.93 -23.20 -9.36
CA ASP A 248 -9.35 -23.16 -7.95
C ASP A 248 -8.14 -23.45 -7.06
N LEU A 249 -7.65 -22.40 -6.41
CA LEU A 249 -6.51 -22.45 -5.50
C LEU A 249 -6.99 -22.54 -4.04
N ASP A 250 -6.27 -23.29 -3.23
CA ASP A 250 -6.48 -23.24 -1.77
C ASP A 250 -5.84 -21.99 -1.14
N ASP A 251 -6.10 -21.80 0.16
CA ASP A 251 -5.61 -20.62 0.91
C ASP A 251 -4.07 -20.55 0.89
N TRP A 252 -3.37 -21.68 0.93
CA TRP A 252 -1.91 -21.72 0.97
C TRP A 252 -1.29 -21.40 -0.39
N GLN A 253 -1.88 -21.92 -1.45
CA GLN A 253 -1.49 -21.57 -2.82
C GLN A 253 -1.74 -20.09 -3.10
N ARG A 254 -2.87 -19.54 -2.60
CA ARG A 254 -3.15 -18.09 -2.69
C ARG A 254 -2.14 -17.28 -1.92
N LEU A 255 -1.82 -17.68 -0.67
CA LEU A 255 -0.79 -17.02 0.15
C LEU A 255 0.55 -17.01 -0.59
N PHE A 256 1.00 -18.16 -1.08
CA PHE A 256 2.26 -18.29 -1.81
C PHE A 256 2.33 -17.35 -3.01
N LEU A 257 1.30 -17.34 -3.84
CA LEU A 257 1.25 -16.49 -5.04
C LEU A 257 1.12 -14.99 -4.71
N PHE A 258 0.24 -14.64 -3.76
CA PHE A 258 0.02 -13.24 -3.38
C PHE A 258 1.25 -12.63 -2.71
N SER A 259 1.91 -13.35 -1.83
CA SER A 259 3.07 -12.87 -1.09
C SER A 259 4.24 -12.44 -1.98
N ARG A 260 4.27 -12.87 -3.26
CA ARG A 260 5.26 -12.36 -4.24
C ARG A 260 5.18 -10.85 -4.43
N ALA A 261 3.99 -10.27 -4.26
CA ALA A 261 3.77 -8.84 -4.37
C ALA A 261 4.21 -8.04 -3.12
N ASP A 262 4.38 -8.70 -1.97
CA ASP A 262 4.68 -8.05 -0.69
C ASP A 262 5.98 -7.23 -0.72
N THR A 263 6.97 -7.65 -1.46
CA THR A 263 8.24 -6.93 -1.63
C THR A 263 8.15 -5.79 -2.65
N ILE A 264 7.00 -5.61 -3.29
CA ILE A 264 6.78 -4.65 -4.38
C ILE A 264 5.86 -3.51 -3.94
N TYR A 265 4.63 -3.84 -3.50
CA TYR A 265 3.64 -2.81 -3.13
C TYR A 265 3.96 -2.13 -1.79
N GLY A 266 3.34 -0.98 -1.51
CA GLY A 266 3.61 -0.19 -0.31
C GLY A 266 5.03 0.40 -0.27
N GLY A 267 5.69 0.51 -1.45
CA GLY A 267 7.09 0.84 -1.64
C GLY A 267 7.96 -0.42 -1.67
N SER A 268 8.65 -0.65 -2.81
CA SER A 268 9.49 -1.83 -2.98
C SER A 268 10.60 -1.92 -1.93
N ASP A 269 11.15 -3.12 -1.76
CA ASP A 269 12.27 -3.35 -0.85
C ASP A 269 13.43 -2.38 -1.10
N GLU A 270 13.71 -2.04 -2.38
CA GLU A 270 14.75 -1.09 -2.77
C GLU A 270 14.41 0.33 -2.31
N ILE A 271 13.15 0.74 -2.47
CA ILE A 271 12.66 2.05 -1.98
C ILE A 271 12.75 2.11 -0.45
N GLN A 272 12.40 1.05 0.25
CA GLN A 272 12.53 1.01 1.71
C GLN A 272 13.99 1.14 2.15
N ARG A 273 14.93 0.43 1.50
CA ARG A 273 16.37 0.57 1.77
C ARG A 273 16.86 2.00 1.50
N ASN A 274 16.41 2.63 0.42
CA ASN A 274 16.75 4.03 0.13
C ASN A 274 16.23 4.99 1.20
N ILE A 275 15.01 4.77 1.70
CA ILE A 275 14.44 5.57 2.80
C ILE A 275 15.28 5.38 4.06
N ILE A 276 15.60 4.15 4.45
CA ILE A 276 16.43 3.83 5.61
C ILE A 276 17.79 4.52 5.47
N ALA A 277 18.46 4.33 4.34
CA ALA A 277 19.77 4.95 4.09
C ALA A 277 19.71 6.48 4.20
N SER A 278 18.70 7.12 3.64
CA SER A 278 18.53 8.57 3.70
C SER A 278 18.27 9.13 5.10
N ARG A 279 17.83 8.28 6.03
CA ARG A 279 17.52 8.66 7.42
C ARG A 279 18.66 8.40 8.39
N ILE A 280 19.46 7.37 8.12
CA ILE A 280 20.52 6.88 9.04
C ILE A 280 21.89 7.37 8.61
N LEU A 281 22.15 7.41 7.29
CA LEU A 281 23.46 7.80 6.79
C LEU A 281 23.60 9.32 6.70
N PRO A 282 24.77 9.88 7.08
CA PRO A 282 25.03 11.30 6.88
C PRO A 282 24.95 11.63 5.38
N ARG A 283 24.29 12.73 5.05
CA ARG A 283 24.27 13.22 3.66
C ARG A 283 25.72 13.46 3.24
N ARG A 284 26.19 12.74 2.23
CA ARG A 284 27.45 13.11 1.57
C ARG A 284 27.29 14.54 1.08
N GLN A 285 28.08 15.46 1.62
CA GLN A 285 28.25 16.78 1.01
C GLN A 285 28.80 16.50 -0.40
N GLN A 286 28.02 16.85 -1.42
CA GLN A 286 28.57 16.86 -2.78
C GLN A 286 29.71 17.90 -2.78
N PRO A 287 30.93 17.51 -3.16
CA PRO A 287 32.02 18.50 -3.28
C PRO A 287 31.57 19.53 -4.32
N GLY A 288 31.42 20.77 -3.89
CA GLY A 288 31.39 22.01 -4.65
C GLY A 288 30.77 21.98 -6.04
N GLY A 289 29.43 22.02 -6.13
CA GLY A 289 28.77 22.61 -7.28
C GLY A 289 28.85 24.12 -7.18
N ALA A 290 29.83 24.71 -7.85
CA ALA A 290 29.93 26.15 -8.01
C ALA A 290 28.57 26.69 -8.55
N ARG A 291 28.00 27.64 -7.85
CA ARG A 291 26.87 28.42 -8.34
C ARG A 291 27.29 29.07 -9.67
N ARG A 292 26.64 28.73 -10.74
CA ARG A 292 26.52 29.54 -11.97
C ARG A 292 25.05 29.80 -12.24
#